data_1a24ead59ce1420b8ad3fa3e7a2d6149
#
_entry.id   1a24ead59ce1420b8ad3fa3e7a2d6149
#
_cell.length_a   1.000
_cell.length_b   1.000
_cell.length_c   1.000
_cell.angle_alpha   90.00
_cell.angle_beta   90.00
_cell.angle_gamma   90.00
#
_symmetry.space_group_name_H-M   'P 1'
#
loop_
_entity.id
_entity.type
_entity.pdbx_description
1 polymer ?
#
loop_
_entity_poly.entity_id
_entity_poly.type
_entity_poly.pdbx_seq_one_letter_code
_entity_poly.pdbx_strand_id
1 'polypeptide(L)'
;MEAMQQLVRVGSTRQLAWRQQQLNNLEALLQELETPLRAALATDLGKPAVEAFFEIVGVQGELKLAKKQLKRWMAPRRVALPAVQQPGRTWVQDEPLGTVLILGPWNYPLMLVLRPLVSALAAGNTAVLKPSEQAPAVAQLLAEMVPRHFEAEVVRVELGGPETAQALLQQPFDHVVFTGGTRIGREVMKAAAEQLIPVTLELGGKSPCIVLDDADLQVSARRIAWGRFLNAGQSCVAPDYVLVTPAMRQPLEAALKQAITEFYGPDPKQSPDFGRLVTTPITIRSILWNFKPMRVTNKLR
;
A
#
# COMPACT_ATOMS: atom_id res chain seq x y z
N MET A 1 3.53 -14.81 19.05
CA MET A 1 2.21 -15.18 18.48
C MET A 1 1.18 -15.41 19.56
N GLU A 2 1.39 -16.36 20.48
CA GLU A 2 0.38 -16.73 21.50
C GLU A 2 -0.17 -15.53 22.30
N ALA A 3 0.69 -14.63 22.80
CA ALA A 3 0.26 -13.44 23.54
C ALA A 3 -0.62 -12.50 22.68
N MET A 4 -0.29 -12.33 21.40
CA MET A 4 -1.09 -11.53 20.45
C MET A 4 -2.48 -12.13 20.24
N GLN A 5 -2.56 -13.44 20.01
CA GLN A 5 -3.83 -14.14 19.85
C GLN A 5 -4.66 -14.11 21.15
N GLN A 6 -4.00 -14.29 22.30
CA GLN A 6 -4.66 -14.25 23.60
C GLN A 6 -5.30 -12.88 23.85
N LEU A 7 -4.62 -11.79 23.54
CA LEU A 7 -5.15 -10.43 23.68
C LEU A 7 -6.48 -10.24 22.92
N VAL A 8 -6.59 -10.80 21.73
CA VAL A 8 -7.83 -10.77 20.92
C VAL A 8 -8.89 -11.70 21.51
N ARG A 9 -8.51 -12.94 21.89
CA ARG A 9 -9.45 -13.95 22.40
C ARG A 9 -10.15 -13.53 23.69
N VAL A 10 -9.43 -12.86 24.60
CA VAL A 10 -10.04 -12.34 25.85
C VAL A 10 -10.95 -11.13 25.64
N GLY A 11 -11.02 -10.60 24.41
CA GLY A 11 -11.94 -9.54 24.03
C GLY A 11 -11.47 -8.12 24.36
N SER A 12 -10.26 -7.93 24.88
CA SER A 12 -9.72 -6.61 25.20
C SER A 12 -9.72 -5.66 24.01
N THR A 13 -9.43 -6.19 22.82
CA THR A 13 -9.35 -5.44 21.57
C THR A 13 -10.73 -5.04 20.98
N ARG A 14 -11.83 -5.62 21.52
CA ARG A 14 -13.21 -5.28 21.10
C ARG A 14 -13.65 -3.90 21.60
N GLN A 15 -13.02 -3.39 22.64
CA GLN A 15 -13.39 -2.13 23.27
C GLN A 15 -13.04 -0.94 22.37
N LEU A 16 -13.97 0.02 22.24
CA LEU A 16 -13.75 1.26 21.48
C LEU A 16 -12.52 2.02 21.98
N ALA A 17 -12.37 2.13 23.31
CA ALA A 17 -11.24 2.84 23.93
C ALA A 17 -9.90 2.23 23.55
N TRP A 18 -9.80 0.90 23.52
CA TRP A 18 -8.58 0.19 23.09
C TRP A 18 -8.22 0.54 21.65
N ARG A 19 -9.19 0.45 20.72
CA ARG A 19 -8.96 0.74 19.30
C ARG A 19 -8.58 2.20 19.08
N GLN A 20 -9.24 3.12 19.78
CA GLN A 20 -8.88 4.55 19.76
C GLN A 20 -7.45 4.78 20.25
N GLN A 21 -7.04 4.11 21.33
CA GLN A 21 -5.67 4.20 21.85
C GLN A 21 -4.65 3.72 20.81
N GLN A 22 -4.89 2.59 20.14
CA GLN A 22 -3.96 2.09 19.13
C GLN A 22 -3.87 3.02 17.92
N LEU A 23 -4.97 3.61 17.47
CA LEU A 23 -4.95 4.62 16.41
C LEU A 23 -4.24 5.91 16.85
N ASN A 24 -4.31 6.30 18.12
CA ASN A 24 -3.55 7.44 18.64
C ASN A 24 -2.05 7.12 18.71
N ASN A 25 -1.68 5.90 19.11
CA ASN A 25 -0.29 5.45 19.12
C ASN A 25 0.30 5.48 17.68
N LEU A 26 -0.49 5.05 16.68
CA LEU A 26 -0.08 5.13 15.28
C LEU A 26 0.07 6.58 14.79
N GLU A 27 -0.77 7.49 15.24
CA GLU A 27 -0.65 8.92 14.93
C GLU A 27 0.64 9.51 15.51
N ALA A 28 0.97 9.18 16.76
CA ALA A 28 2.21 9.60 17.40
C ALA A 28 3.45 9.02 16.69
N LEU A 29 3.41 7.76 16.30
CA LEU A 29 4.46 7.13 15.48
C LEU A 29 4.67 7.88 14.16
N LEU A 30 3.60 8.24 13.44
CA LEU A 30 3.70 8.97 12.17
C LEU A 30 4.32 10.35 12.33
N GLN A 31 4.03 11.06 13.42
CA GLN A 31 4.63 12.36 13.72
C GLN A 31 6.14 12.23 13.97
N GLU A 32 6.55 11.21 14.71
CA GLU A 32 7.97 10.96 14.99
C GLU A 32 8.75 10.47 13.77
N LEU A 33 8.08 9.73 12.86
CA LEU A 33 8.67 9.22 11.62
C LEU A 33 8.91 10.29 10.55
N GLU A 34 8.28 11.46 10.58
CA GLU A 34 8.29 12.41 9.48
C GLU A 34 9.71 12.81 9.03
N THR A 35 10.58 13.13 9.98
CA THR A 35 11.95 13.57 9.67
C THR A 35 12.86 12.40 9.29
N PRO A 36 12.99 11.29 10.06
CA PRO A 36 13.90 10.20 9.73
C PRO A 36 13.48 9.43 8.47
N LEU A 37 12.19 9.38 8.16
CA LEU A 37 11.67 8.71 6.97
C LEU A 37 12.21 9.32 5.67
N ARG A 38 12.36 10.64 5.60
CA ARG A 38 12.90 11.32 4.40
C ARG A 38 14.30 10.82 4.08
N ALA A 39 15.15 10.67 5.08
CA ALA A 39 16.51 10.16 4.91
C ALA A 39 16.50 8.67 4.50
N ALA A 40 15.66 7.86 5.13
CA ALA A 40 15.54 6.45 4.80
C ALA A 40 15.05 6.22 3.36
N LEU A 41 14.02 6.93 2.91
CA LEU A 41 13.48 6.85 1.55
C LEU A 41 14.45 7.41 0.50
N ALA A 42 15.22 8.44 0.83
CA ALA A 42 16.29 8.94 -0.04
C ALA A 42 17.39 7.89 -0.20
N THR A 43 17.73 7.17 0.86
CA THR A 43 18.73 6.09 0.84
C THR A 43 18.26 4.89 0.01
N ASP A 44 17.05 4.42 0.23
CA ASP A 44 16.53 3.18 -0.40
C ASP A 44 16.11 3.39 -1.85
N LEU A 45 15.47 4.52 -2.16
CA LEU A 45 14.76 4.75 -3.44
C LEU A 45 15.15 6.07 -4.11
N GLY A 46 16.04 6.87 -3.51
CA GLY A 46 16.34 8.21 -4.00
C GLY A 46 15.08 9.10 -4.08
N LYS A 47 14.09 8.86 -3.22
CA LYS A 47 12.82 9.62 -3.28
C LYS A 47 13.04 11.10 -2.96
N PRO A 48 12.47 12.01 -3.77
CA PRO A 48 12.36 13.42 -3.43
C PRO A 48 11.59 13.63 -2.12
N ALA A 49 11.87 14.73 -1.42
CA ALA A 49 11.22 15.03 -0.15
C ALA A 49 9.69 15.12 -0.25
N VAL A 50 9.16 15.61 -1.36
CA VAL A 50 7.71 15.66 -1.62
C VAL A 50 7.09 14.26 -1.74
N GLU A 51 7.80 13.32 -2.36
CA GLU A 51 7.31 11.94 -2.49
C GLU A 51 7.37 11.20 -1.15
N ALA A 52 8.40 11.45 -0.34
CA ALA A 52 8.46 10.95 1.03
C ALA A 52 7.29 11.47 1.89
N PHE A 53 6.93 12.74 1.73
CA PHE A 53 5.75 13.33 2.38
C PHE A 53 4.45 12.63 1.97
N PHE A 54 4.29 12.25 0.71
CA PHE A 54 3.09 11.53 0.24
C PHE A 54 2.89 10.17 0.92
N GLU A 55 3.97 9.49 1.32
CA GLU A 55 3.82 8.23 2.08
C GLU A 55 3.19 8.48 3.45
N ILE A 56 3.58 9.55 4.14
CA ILE A 56 2.99 9.92 5.44
C ILE A 56 1.54 10.37 5.27
N VAL A 57 1.28 11.29 4.34
CA VAL A 57 -0.08 11.81 4.10
C VAL A 57 -1.06 10.71 3.70
N GLY A 58 -0.59 9.71 2.93
CA GLY A 58 -1.39 8.55 2.57
C GLY A 58 -1.86 7.75 3.79
N VAL A 59 -1.00 7.57 4.80
CA VAL A 59 -1.37 6.89 6.06
C VAL A 59 -2.23 7.80 6.94
N GLN A 60 -1.89 9.09 7.05
CA GLN A 60 -2.66 10.06 7.84
C GLN A 60 -4.11 10.18 7.36
N GLY A 61 -4.32 10.17 6.04
CA GLY A 61 -5.66 10.20 5.45
C GLY A 61 -6.53 9.03 5.89
N GLU A 62 -5.99 7.81 5.83
CA GLU A 62 -6.64 6.59 6.28
C GLU A 62 -6.91 6.61 7.79
N LEU A 63 -5.91 7.01 8.57
CA LEU A 63 -6.02 7.12 10.03
C LEU A 63 -7.10 8.12 10.45
N LYS A 64 -7.16 9.29 9.82
CA LYS A 64 -8.20 10.30 10.07
C LYS A 64 -9.60 9.76 9.76
N LEU A 65 -9.74 9.03 8.66
CA LEU A 65 -10.99 8.36 8.30
C LEU A 65 -11.39 7.32 9.34
N ALA A 66 -10.45 6.43 9.72
CA ALA A 66 -10.68 5.40 10.72
C ALA A 66 -11.12 6.01 12.06
N LYS A 67 -10.39 6.98 12.61
CA LYS A 67 -10.75 7.67 13.86
C LYS A 67 -12.15 8.30 13.80
N LYS A 68 -12.51 8.92 12.68
CA LYS A 68 -13.82 9.55 12.48
C LYS A 68 -14.96 8.53 12.40
N GLN A 69 -14.72 7.37 11.77
CA GLN A 69 -15.78 6.41 11.47
C GLN A 69 -15.84 5.23 12.46
N LEU A 70 -14.83 5.04 13.30
CA LEU A 70 -14.66 3.86 14.14
C LEU A 70 -15.92 3.47 14.92
N LYS A 71 -16.53 4.44 15.64
CA LYS A 71 -17.75 4.19 16.42
C LYS A 71 -18.91 3.70 15.54
N ARG A 72 -19.02 4.22 14.32
CA ARG A 72 -20.05 3.81 13.35
C ARG A 72 -19.77 2.40 12.82
N TRP A 73 -18.53 2.10 12.51
CA TRP A 73 -18.14 0.77 12.01
C TRP A 73 -18.34 -0.33 13.06
N MET A 74 -18.13 -0.02 14.33
CA MET A 74 -18.32 -0.95 15.44
C MET A 74 -19.80 -1.14 15.83
N ALA A 75 -20.72 -0.31 15.34
CA ALA A 75 -22.12 -0.37 15.74
C ALA A 75 -22.83 -1.61 15.13
N PRO A 76 -23.58 -2.38 15.93
CA PRO A 76 -24.39 -3.47 15.41
C PRO A 76 -25.41 -2.99 14.38
N ARG A 77 -25.54 -3.70 13.27
CA ARG A 77 -26.48 -3.40 12.19
C ARG A 77 -27.69 -4.33 12.27
N ARG A 78 -28.90 -3.76 12.44
CA ARG A 78 -30.12 -4.56 12.44
C ARG A 78 -30.35 -5.21 11.09
N VAL A 79 -30.80 -6.47 11.11
CA VAL A 79 -31.20 -7.24 9.93
C VAL A 79 -32.64 -7.69 10.11
N ALA A 80 -33.41 -7.75 9.01
CA ALA A 80 -34.80 -8.23 9.06
C ALA A 80 -34.86 -9.72 9.36
N LEU A 81 -35.79 -10.12 10.25
CA LEU A 81 -36.10 -11.50 10.53
C LEU A 81 -37.25 -11.98 9.64
N PRO A 82 -37.18 -13.19 9.07
CA PRO A 82 -38.32 -13.86 8.45
C PRO A 82 -39.51 -13.98 9.43
N ALA A 83 -40.73 -13.98 8.90
CA ALA A 83 -41.94 -14.03 9.72
C ALA A 83 -42.00 -15.27 10.63
N VAL A 84 -41.46 -16.38 10.19
CA VAL A 84 -41.41 -17.66 10.96
C VAL A 84 -40.49 -17.58 12.20
N GLN A 85 -39.63 -16.57 12.30
CA GLN A 85 -38.73 -16.35 13.43
C GLN A 85 -39.21 -15.21 14.37
N GLN A 86 -40.41 -14.68 14.14
CA GLN A 86 -41.01 -13.68 15.01
C GLN A 86 -41.70 -14.36 16.20
N PRO A 87 -41.72 -13.70 17.41
CA PRO A 87 -41.11 -12.42 17.73
C PRO A 87 -39.59 -12.58 18.00
N GLY A 88 -38.79 -11.64 17.47
CA GLY A 88 -37.34 -11.66 17.68
C GLY A 88 -36.62 -10.42 17.18
N ARG A 89 -35.35 -10.30 17.50
CA ARG A 89 -34.47 -9.26 17.00
C ARG A 89 -33.17 -9.90 16.54
N THR A 90 -32.65 -9.47 15.38
CA THR A 90 -31.33 -9.90 14.90
C THR A 90 -30.49 -8.73 14.42
N TRP A 91 -29.19 -8.90 14.51
CA TRP A 91 -28.21 -7.93 14.07
C TRP A 91 -26.95 -8.64 13.61
N VAL A 92 -26.17 -7.93 12.79
CA VAL A 92 -24.81 -8.31 12.41
C VAL A 92 -23.86 -7.36 13.13
N GLN A 93 -22.84 -7.90 13.77
CA GLN A 93 -21.78 -7.17 14.42
C GLN A 93 -20.44 -7.64 13.87
N ASP A 94 -19.59 -6.66 13.50
CA ASP A 94 -18.26 -6.95 13.00
C ASP A 94 -17.30 -7.23 14.17
N GLU A 95 -16.59 -8.35 14.10
CA GLU A 95 -15.64 -8.81 15.12
C GLU A 95 -14.21 -8.82 14.55
N PRO A 96 -13.17 -8.65 15.39
CA PRO A 96 -11.79 -8.81 14.95
C PRO A 96 -11.53 -10.25 14.48
N LEU A 97 -10.77 -10.39 13.40
CA LEU A 97 -10.35 -11.71 12.91
C LEU A 97 -9.35 -12.38 13.87
N GLY A 98 -8.40 -11.60 14.41
CA GLY A 98 -7.35 -12.11 15.26
C GLY A 98 -6.02 -11.40 15.03
N THR A 99 -4.95 -12.15 14.78
CA THR A 99 -3.61 -11.63 14.47
C THR A 99 -3.39 -11.61 12.95
N VAL A 100 -3.08 -10.44 12.41
CA VAL A 100 -2.90 -10.21 10.97
C VAL A 100 -1.41 -10.16 10.62
N LEU A 101 -1.00 -10.88 9.58
CA LEU A 101 0.32 -10.73 8.97
C LEU A 101 0.24 -9.71 7.82
N ILE A 102 1.08 -8.68 7.84
CA ILE A 102 1.19 -7.66 6.80
C ILE A 102 2.57 -7.77 6.12
N LEU A 103 2.58 -8.29 4.90
CA LEU A 103 3.77 -8.41 4.06
C LEU A 103 3.85 -7.19 3.13
N GLY A 104 4.73 -6.25 3.44
CA GLY A 104 4.86 -4.98 2.74
C GLY A 104 5.81 -5.03 1.54
N PRO A 105 5.56 -4.21 0.50
CA PRO A 105 6.42 -4.09 -0.66
C PRO A 105 7.54 -3.05 -0.45
N TRP A 106 8.41 -2.96 -1.44
CA TRP A 106 9.55 -2.04 -1.45
C TRP A 106 9.26 -0.65 -2.05
N ASN A 107 8.21 -0.50 -2.87
CA ASN A 107 8.00 0.72 -3.67
C ASN A 107 7.38 1.89 -2.89
N TYR A 108 6.52 1.61 -1.95
CA TYR A 108 6.00 2.52 -0.94
C TYR A 108 6.13 1.84 0.43
N PRO A 109 7.37 1.70 0.92
CA PRO A 109 7.69 0.77 2.01
C PRO A 109 7.12 1.16 3.36
N LEU A 110 6.80 2.43 3.60
CA LEU A 110 6.06 2.87 4.79
C LEU A 110 4.55 2.76 4.56
N MET A 111 4.05 3.43 3.52
CA MET A 111 2.62 3.61 3.29
C MET A 111 1.88 2.27 3.15
N LEU A 112 2.44 1.34 2.37
CA LEU A 112 1.79 0.05 2.10
C LEU A 112 1.99 -0.99 3.22
N VAL A 113 2.71 -0.66 4.28
CA VAL A 113 2.76 -1.40 5.54
C VAL A 113 1.80 -0.79 6.56
N LEU A 114 1.81 0.54 6.71
CA LEU A 114 1.04 1.20 7.77
C LEU A 114 -0.44 1.43 7.42
N ARG A 115 -0.83 1.58 6.14
CA ARG A 115 -2.25 1.67 5.77
C ARG A 115 -3.04 0.40 6.13
N PRO A 116 -2.58 -0.80 5.79
CA PRO A 116 -3.22 -2.02 6.30
C PRO A 116 -3.22 -2.12 7.83
N LEU A 117 -2.18 -1.63 8.49
CA LEU A 117 -2.13 -1.59 9.96
C LEU A 117 -3.23 -0.70 10.55
N VAL A 118 -3.51 0.48 9.94
CA VAL A 118 -4.66 1.33 10.35
C VAL A 118 -5.94 0.51 10.36
N SER A 119 -6.21 -0.22 9.29
CA SER A 119 -7.41 -1.04 9.14
C SER A 119 -7.44 -2.20 10.14
N ALA A 120 -6.31 -2.88 10.35
CA ALA A 120 -6.18 -3.98 11.30
C ALA A 120 -6.48 -3.51 12.74
N LEU A 121 -5.88 -2.40 13.18
CA LEU A 121 -6.09 -1.84 14.52
C LEU A 121 -7.52 -1.30 14.71
N ALA A 122 -8.09 -0.64 13.69
CA ALA A 122 -9.47 -0.18 13.71
C ALA A 122 -10.47 -1.33 13.85
N ALA A 123 -10.19 -2.48 13.22
CA ALA A 123 -10.99 -3.68 13.35
C ALA A 123 -10.78 -4.43 14.69
N GLY A 124 -9.79 -4.04 15.49
CA GLY A 124 -9.46 -4.68 16.77
C GLY A 124 -8.53 -5.89 16.64
N ASN A 125 -7.79 -5.99 15.55
CA ASN A 125 -6.78 -7.03 15.35
C ASN A 125 -5.43 -6.60 15.94
N THR A 126 -4.59 -7.58 16.25
CA THR A 126 -3.14 -7.40 16.42
C THR A 126 -2.43 -7.62 15.08
N ALA A 127 -1.19 -7.17 14.93
CA ALA A 127 -0.50 -7.25 13.65
C ALA A 127 0.99 -7.57 13.77
N VAL A 128 1.48 -8.41 12.85
CA VAL A 128 2.90 -8.59 12.57
C VAL A 128 3.21 -7.96 11.22
N LEU A 129 4.15 -7.02 11.22
CA LEU A 129 4.60 -6.29 10.04
C LEU A 129 5.90 -6.92 9.53
N LYS A 130 5.94 -7.31 8.28
CA LYS A 130 7.18 -7.63 7.59
C LYS A 130 7.41 -6.66 6.44
N PRO A 131 8.16 -5.57 6.66
CA PRO A 131 8.56 -4.68 5.58
C PRO A 131 9.50 -5.39 4.59
N SER A 132 9.67 -4.80 3.40
CA SER A 132 10.52 -5.38 2.37
C SER A 132 11.99 -5.24 2.69
N GLU A 133 12.75 -6.31 2.51
CA GLU A 133 14.21 -6.34 2.57
C GLU A 133 14.89 -5.52 1.46
N GLN A 134 14.13 -5.15 0.43
CA GLN A 134 14.62 -4.29 -0.67
C GLN A 134 14.55 -2.80 -0.34
N ALA A 135 13.96 -2.43 0.79
CA ALA A 135 13.97 -1.08 1.36
C ALA A 135 14.51 -1.15 2.81
N PRO A 136 15.79 -1.49 2.98
CA PRO A 136 16.36 -1.84 4.28
C PRO A 136 16.39 -0.67 5.26
N ALA A 137 16.62 0.56 4.82
CA ALA A 137 16.65 1.73 5.70
C ALA A 137 15.25 2.02 6.29
N VAL A 138 14.19 1.91 5.48
CA VAL A 138 12.81 2.07 5.97
C VAL A 138 12.41 0.88 6.84
N ALA A 139 12.81 -0.34 6.47
CA ALA A 139 12.52 -1.53 7.27
C ALA A 139 13.15 -1.45 8.67
N GLN A 140 14.43 -1.04 8.74
CA GLN A 140 15.13 -0.82 10.01
C GLN A 140 14.48 0.28 10.84
N LEU A 141 14.13 1.41 10.21
CA LEU A 141 13.44 2.51 10.87
C LEU A 141 12.11 2.05 11.51
N LEU A 142 11.32 1.23 10.81
CA LEU A 142 10.09 0.66 11.36
C LEU A 142 10.37 -0.27 12.56
N ALA A 143 11.41 -1.11 12.46
CA ALA A 143 11.79 -2.03 13.55
C ALA A 143 12.24 -1.28 14.82
N GLU A 144 12.84 -0.10 14.68
CA GLU A 144 13.28 0.73 15.79
C GLU A 144 12.15 1.57 16.39
N MET A 145 11.25 2.08 15.55
CA MET A 145 10.24 3.06 15.98
C MET A 145 8.94 2.41 16.46
N VAL A 146 8.50 1.32 15.84
CA VAL A 146 7.23 0.67 16.22
C VAL A 146 7.22 0.23 17.69
N PRO A 147 8.27 -0.39 18.26
CA PRO A 147 8.29 -0.78 19.67
C PRO A 147 8.26 0.38 20.69
N ARG A 148 8.48 1.62 20.23
CA ARG A 148 8.35 2.81 21.11
C ARG A 148 6.90 3.23 21.34
N HIS A 149 6.00 2.81 20.44
CA HIS A 149 4.60 3.22 20.43
C HIS A 149 3.63 2.06 20.68
N PHE A 150 4.07 0.82 20.48
CA PHE A 150 3.22 -0.35 20.60
C PHE A 150 3.86 -1.42 21.46
N GLU A 151 3.06 -2.04 22.32
CA GLU A 151 3.44 -3.27 23.00
C GLU A 151 3.61 -4.41 22.00
N ALA A 152 4.54 -5.33 22.28
CA ALA A 152 4.89 -6.43 21.38
C ALA A 152 3.73 -7.41 21.09
N GLU A 153 2.73 -7.47 21.97
CA GLU A 153 1.50 -8.24 21.77
C GLU A 153 0.45 -7.51 20.93
N VAL A 154 0.65 -6.25 20.59
CA VAL A 154 -0.24 -5.46 19.72
C VAL A 154 0.32 -5.36 18.32
N VAL A 155 1.54 -4.85 18.16
CA VAL A 155 2.22 -4.73 16.87
C VAL A 155 3.68 -5.16 16.99
N ARG A 156 4.12 -6.03 16.08
CA ARG A 156 5.51 -6.46 15.95
C ARG A 156 6.05 -6.19 14.56
N VAL A 157 7.35 -5.97 14.46
CA VAL A 157 8.05 -5.87 13.18
C VAL A 157 9.06 -7.03 13.09
N GLU A 158 8.98 -7.78 12.00
CA GLU A 158 9.91 -8.87 11.70
C GLU A 158 10.72 -8.52 10.44
N LEU A 159 12.02 -8.40 10.61
CA LEU A 159 12.96 -8.14 9.51
C LEU A 159 13.41 -9.45 8.87
N GLY A 160 13.76 -9.40 7.60
CA GLY A 160 14.32 -10.54 6.88
C GLY A 160 13.83 -10.65 5.44
N GLY A 161 14.36 -11.63 4.74
CA GLY A 161 14.11 -11.89 3.33
C GLY A 161 12.92 -12.83 3.05
N PRO A 162 12.95 -13.48 1.88
CA PRO A 162 11.89 -14.43 1.48
C PRO A 162 11.75 -15.61 2.46
N GLU A 163 12.84 -16.07 3.05
CA GLU A 163 12.86 -17.16 4.05
C GLU A 163 12.10 -16.79 5.31
N THR A 164 12.22 -15.54 5.79
CA THR A 164 11.45 -15.03 6.92
C THR A 164 9.96 -14.94 6.57
N ALA A 165 9.63 -14.48 5.36
CA ALA A 165 8.24 -14.44 4.90
C ALA A 165 7.62 -15.84 4.83
N GLN A 166 8.36 -16.84 4.35
CA GLN A 166 7.94 -18.23 4.31
C GLN A 166 7.73 -18.80 5.72
N ALA A 167 8.66 -18.53 6.65
CA ALA A 167 8.53 -18.98 8.04
C ALA A 167 7.34 -18.33 8.74
N LEU A 168 7.06 -17.06 8.49
CA LEU A 168 5.88 -16.37 9.01
C LEU A 168 4.58 -16.97 8.45
N LEU A 169 4.53 -17.30 7.16
CA LEU A 169 3.35 -17.92 6.55
C LEU A 169 3.02 -19.32 7.09
N GLN A 170 3.95 -19.96 7.81
CA GLN A 170 3.70 -21.21 8.53
C GLN A 170 3.13 -20.99 9.95
N GLN A 171 3.08 -19.74 10.42
CA GLN A 171 2.52 -19.43 11.73
C GLN A 171 0.99 -19.30 11.66
N PRO A 172 0.27 -19.57 12.75
CA PRO A 172 -1.19 -19.55 12.77
C PRO A 172 -1.74 -18.11 12.83
N PHE A 173 -1.62 -17.39 11.74
CA PHE A 173 -2.28 -16.09 11.55
C PHE A 173 -3.76 -16.28 11.22
N ASP A 174 -4.56 -15.26 11.52
CA ASP A 174 -6.00 -15.24 11.25
C ASP A 174 -6.32 -14.50 9.93
N HIS A 175 -5.37 -13.74 9.39
CA HIS A 175 -5.45 -13.07 8.09
C HIS A 175 -4.06 -12.73 7.57
N VAL A 176 -3.87 -12.75 6.25
CA VAL A 176 -2.64 -12.29 5.60
C VAL A 176 -2.96 -11.19 4.60
N VAL A 177 -2.29 -10.05 4.74
CA VAL A 177 -2.28 -8.96 3.76
C VAL A 177 -0.94 -8.97 3.04
N PHE A 178 -0.96 -9.06 1.73
CA PHE A 178 0.24 -9.04 0.89
C PHE A 178 0.11 -7.99 -0.19
N THR A 179 1.11 -7.13 -0.30
CA THR A 179 1.25 -6.21 -1.43
C THR A 179 2.54 -6.51 -2.19
N GLY A 180 2.45 -6.81 -3.49
CA GLY A 180 3.63 -7.16 -4.27
C GLY A 180 3.32 -7.71 -5.68
N GLY A 181 4.27 -8.47 -6.24
CA GLY A 181 4.11 -9.05 -7.57
C GLY A 181 3.21 -10.30 -7.58
N THR A 182 2.45 -10.48 -8.67
CA THR A 182 1.50 -11.59 -8.86
C THR A 182 2.12 -12.98 -8.63
N ARG A 183 3.40 -13.18 -9.01
CA ARG A 183 4.09 -14.47 -8.81
C ARG A 183 4.19 -14.80 -7.32
N ILE A 184 4.66 -13.86 -6.52
CA ILE A 184 4.80 -14.06 -5.07
C ILE A 184 3.43 -14.11 -4.39
N GLY A 185 2.45 -13.29 -4.83
CA GLY A 185 1.08 -13.36 -4.32
C GLY A 185 0.43 -14.74 -4.47
N ARG A 186 0.74 -15.47 -5.55
CA ARG A 186 0.30 -16.87 -5.71
C ARG A 186 0.93 -17.80 -4.66
N GLU A 187 2.22 -17.62 -4.35
CA GLU A 187 2.88 -18.44 -3.31
C GLU A 187 2.32 -18.12 -1.92
N VAL A 188 2.05 -16.84 -1.63
CA VAL A 188 1.38 -16.43 -0.38
C VAL A 188 -0.01 -17.06 -0.27
N MET A 189 -0.80 -16.99 -1.34
CA MET A 189 -2.14 -17.59 -1.38
C MET A 189 -2.12 -19.10 -1.18
N LYS A 190 -1.16 -19.81 -1.80
CA LYS A 190 -1.00 -21.26 -1.61
C LYS A 190 -0.67 -21.61 -0.16
N ALA A 191 0.31 -20.92 0.44
CA ALA A 191 0.70 -21.17 1.83
C ALA A 191 -0.46 -20.90 2.81
N ALA A 192 -1.19 -19.82 2.60
CA ALA A 192 -2.37 -19.48 3.42
C ALA A 192 -3.52 -20.51 3.25
N ALA A 193 -3.71 -21.01 2.02
CA ALA A 193 -4.76 -22.01 1.75
C ALA A 193 -4.55 -23.33 2.49
N GLU A 194 -3.30 -23.75 2.73
CA GLU A 194 -2.98 -24.95 3.51
C GLU A 194 -3.52 -24.89 4.96
N GLN A 195 -3.66 -23.69 5.49
CA GLN A 195 -4.16 -23.43 6.84
C GLN A 195 -5.56 -22.78 6.84
N LEU A 196 -6.21 -22.65 5.68
CA LEU A 196 -7.51 -21.98 5.49
C LEU A 196 -7.52 -20.51 5.95
N ILE A 197 -6.36 -19.84 5.91
CA ILE A 197 -6.21 -18.44 6.28
C ILE A 197 -6.71 -17.54 5.13
N PRO A 198 -7.66 -16.63 5.37
CA PRO A 198 -8.10 -15.66 4.37
C PRO A 198 -6.99 -14.68 4.02
N VAL A 199 -6.92 -14.28 2.74
CA VAL A 199 -5.88 -13.37 2.24
C VAL A 199 -6.47 -12.15 1.56
N THR A 200 -5.80 -11.00 1.71
CA THR A 200 -5.96 -9.82 0.86
C THR A 200 -4.70 -9.65 0.03
N LEU A 201 -4.83 -9.72 -1.29
CA LEU A 201 -3.72 -9.62 -2.23
C LEU A 201 -3.83 -8.33 -3.04
N GLU A 202 -2.92 -7.39 -2.79
CA GLU A 202 -2.72 -6.19 -3.58
C GLU A 202 -1.57 -6.42 -4.56
N LEU A 203 -1.86 -6.45 -5.85
CA LEU A 203 -0.94 -6.92 -6.87
C LEU A 203 -0.60 -5.81 -7.88
N GLY A 204 0.32 -6.09 -8.79
CA GLY A 204 0.69 -5.19 -9.86
C GLY A 204 -0.42 -5.01 -10.90
N GLY A 205 -0.40 -3.90 -11.60
CA GLY A 205 -1.35 -3.55 -12.64
C GLY A 205 -0.71 -3.25 -13.99
N LYS A 206 -1.56 -3.20 -15.03
CA LYS A 206 -1.28 -2.75 -16.38
C LYS A 206 -2.27 -1.64 -16.72
N SER A 207 -2.20 -0.54 -15.96
CA SER A 207 -3.18 0.56 -15.98
C SER A 207 -3.20 1.28 -17.34
N PRO A 208 -4.23 1.07 -18.19
CA PRO A 208 -4.39 1.82 -19.44
C PRO A 208 -4.79 3.27 -19.13
N CYS A 209 -4.23 4.21 -19.87
CA CYS A 209 -4.69 5.58 -19.90
C CYS A 209 -5.34 5.83 -21.27
N ILE A 210 -6.59 6.28 -21.27
CA ILE A 210 -7.37 6.52 -22.50
C ILE A 210 -7.51 8.03 -22.68
N VAL A 211 -7.06 8.55 -23.82
CA VAL A 211 -7.17 9.97 -24.19
C VAL A 211 -8.06 10.07 -25.43
N LEU A 212 -9.25 10.67 -25.25
CA LEU A 212 -10.23 10.90 -26.33
C LEU A 212 -9.94 12.21 -27.06
N ASP A 213 -10.57 12.41 -28.22
CA ASP A 213 -10.31 13.55 -29.10
C ASP A 213 -10.73 14.90 -28.50
N ASP A 214 -11.66 14.90 -27.57
CA ASP A 214 -12.15 16.07 -26.83
C ASP A 214 -11.36 16.38 -25.54
N ALA A 215 -10.34 15.58 -25.23
CA ALA A 215 -9.54 15.79 -24.03
C ALA A 215 -8.64 17.03 -24.17
N ASP A 216 -8.52 17.81 -23.07
CA ASP A 216 -7.49 18.85 -22.98
C ASP A 216 -6.11 18.20 -23.00
N LEU A 217 -5.37 18.49 -24.06
CA LEU A 217 -4.10 17.84 -24.37
C LEU A 217 -3.01 18.17 -23.34
N GLN A 218 -2.93 19.45 -22.92
CA GLN A 218 -1.89 19.89 -21.98
C GLN A 218 -2.14 19.35 -20.58
N VAL A 219 -3.39 19.41 -20.12
CA VAL A 219 -3.79 18.85 -18.83
C VAL A 219 -3.58 17.32 -18.83
N SER A 220 -3.97 16.63 -19.91
CA SER A 220 -3.81 15.19 -20.04
C SER A 220 -2.34 14.78 -20.01
N ALA A 221 -1.48 15.47 -20.79
CA ALA A 221 -0.05 15.20 -20.81
C ALA A 221 0.61 15.38 -19.45
N ARG A 222 0.31 16.48 -18.75
CA ARG A 222 0.86 16.74 -17.40
C ARG A 222 0.42 15.70 -16.40
N ARG A 223 -0.86 15.29 -16.39
CA ARG A 223 -1.38 14.25 -15.48
C ARG A 223 -0.76 12.88 -15.79
N ILE A 224 -0.62 12.53 -17.05
CA ILE A 224 0.02 11.26 -17.46
C ILE A 224 1.49 11.25 -17.07
N ALA A 225 2.24 12.32 -17.39
CA ALA A 225 3.66 12.44 -17.03
C ALA A 225 3.85 12.37 -15.52
N TRP A 226 3.08 13.12 -14.74
CA TRP A 226 3.15 13.07 -13.28
C TRP A 226 2.83 11.68 -12.74
N GLY A 227 1.69 11.09 -13.13
CA GLY A 227 1.28 9.77 -12.62
C GLY A 227 2.21 8.64 -13.05
N ARG A 228 2.86 8.77 -14.25
CA ARG A 228 3.80 7.76 -14.75
C ARG A 228 5.16 7.83 -14.06
N PHE A 229 5.66 9.02 -13.75
CA PHE A 229 7.03 9.21 -13.29
C PHE A 229 7.16 9.42 -11.78
N LEU A 230 6.06 9.62 -11.07
CA LEU A 230 6.04 9.56 -9.61
C LEU A 230 6.66 8.23 -9.13
N ASN A 231 7.55 8.29 -8.13
CA ASN A 231 8.32 7.14 -7.64
C ASN A 231 9.10 6.41 -8.76
N ALA A 232 9.61 7.15 -9.75
CA ALA A 232 10.27 6.61 -10.96
C ALA A 232 9.39 5.57 -11.72
N GLY A 233 8.06 5.69 -11.64
CA GLY A 233 7.10 4.77 -12.26
C GLY A 233 6.91 3.44 -11.52
N GLN A 234 7.46 3.30 -10.32
CA GLN A 234 7.39 2.10 -9.48
C GLN A 234 6.09 2.05 -8.68
N SER A 235 4.95 2.15 -9.37
CA SER A 235 3.61 2.14 -8.78
C SER A 235 2.70 1.16 -9.52
N CYS A 236 1.90 0.41 -8.77
CA CYS A 236 0.91 -0.54 -9.31
C CYS A 236 -0.19 0.17 -10.12
N VAL A 237 -0.45 1.44 -9.85
CA VAL A 237 -1.49 2.27 -10.49
C VAL A 237 -0.92 3.30 -11.46
N ALA A 238 0.40 3.31 -11.72
CA ALA A 238 0.99 4.22 -12.69
C ALA A 238 0.42 3.95 -14.10
N PRO A 239 0.12 4.98 -14.91
CA PRO A 239 -0.20 4.81 -16.31
C PRO A 239 0.88 3.99 -17.02
N ASP A 240 0.53 2.80 -17.51
CA ASP A 240 1.50 1.86 -18.11
C ASP A 240 1.60 2.05 -19.63
N TYR A 241 0.47 2.32 -20.27
CA TYR A 241 0.38 2.63 -21.69
C TYR A 241 -0.78 3.58 -21.97
N VAL A 242 -0.69 4.29 -23.09
CA VAL A 242 -1.73 5.24 -23.52
C VAL A 242 -2.42 4.72 -24.77
N LEU A 243 -3.74 4.69 -24.73
CA LEU A 243 -4.62 4.48 -25.87
C LEU A 243 -5.10 5.85 -26.36
N VAL A 244 -4.86 6.15 -27.62
CA VAL A 244 -5.14 7.45 -28.21
C VAL A 244 -5.49 7.26 -29.71
N THR A 245 -6.35 8.12 -30.26
CA THR A 245 -6.65 8.10 -31.68
C THR A 245 -5.41 8.46 -32.52
N PRO A 246 -5.33 8.03 -33.80
CA PRO A 246 -4.21 8.37 -34.65
C PRO A 246 -3.97 9.88 -34.79
N ALA A 247 -5.05 10.69 -34.80
CA ALA A 247 -4.98 12.15 -34.91
C ALA A 247 -4.31 12.80 -33.67
N MET A 248 -4.58 12.29 -32.49
CA MET A 248 -4.08 12.83 -31.24
C MET A 248 -2.67 12.33 -30.87
N ARG A 249 -2.14 11.33 -31.54
CA ARG A 249 -0.88 10.68 -31.20
C ARG A 249 0.31 11.65 -31.17
N GLN A 250 0.60 12.30 -32.30
CA GLN A 250 1.75 13.22 -32.40
C GLN A 250 1.61 14.42 -31.47
N PRO A 251 0.45 15.13 -31.41
CA PRO A 251 0.25 16.20 -30.46
C PRO A 251 0.47 15.78 -29.00
N LEU A 252 -0.04 14.59 -28.60
CA LEU A 252 0.13 14.08 -27.23
C LEU A 252 1.59 13.73 -26.94
N GLU A 253 2.32 13.10 -27.88
CA GLU A 253 3.75 12.82 -27.71
C GLU A 253 4.57 14.10 -27.51
N ALA A 254 4.26 15.15 -28.25
CA ALA A 254 4.93 16.46 -28.07
C ALA A 254 4.62 17.07 -26.69
N ALA A 255 3.36 17.09 -26.27
CA ALA A 255 2.93 17.60 -25.00
C ALA A 255 3.51 16.80 -23.82
N LEU A 256 3.61 15.46 -23.95
CA LEU A 256 4.25 14.60 -22.93
C LEU A 256 5.74 14.91 -22.79
N LYS A 257 6.48 15.09 -23.90
CA LYS A 257 7.91 15.45 -23.86
C LYS A 257 8.11 16.81 -23.18
N GLN A 258 7.25 17.78 -23.50
CA GLN A 258 7.26 19.08 -22.84
C GLN A 258 7.02 18.95 -21.33
N ALA A 259 5.96 18.26 -20.91
CA ALA A 259 5.62 18.07 -19.51
C ALA A 259 6.75 17.35 -18.73
N ILE A 260 7.39 16.34 -19.32
CA ILE A 260 8.53 15.65 -18.70
C ILE A 260 9.71 16.60 -18.50
N THR A 261 10.02 17.41 -19.52
CA THR A 261 11.11 18.40 -19.40
C THR A 261 10.79 19.47 -18.36
N GLU A 262 9.54 19.92 -18.27
CA GLU A 262 9.10 20.88 -17.25
C GLU A 262 9.22 20.32 -15.82
N PHE A 263 8.89 19.03 -15.62
CA PHE A 263 8.91 18.41 -14.28
C PHE A 263 10.31 17.99 -13.84
N TYR A 264 11.14 17.49 -14.75
CA TYR A 264 12.38 16.82 -14.41
C TYR A 264 13.63 17.40 -15.05
N GLY A 265 13.47 18.48 -15.85
CA GLY A 265 14.57 19.11 -16.58
C GLY A 265 14.98 18.35 -17.85
N PRO A 266 16.03 18.82 -18.56
CA PRO A 266 16.49 18.22 -19.80
C PRO A 266 17.14 16.83 -19.60
N ASP A 267 17.67 16.55 -18.41
CA ASP A 267 18.22 15.26 -18.04
C ASP A 267 17.61 14.78 -16.71
N PRO A 268 16.58 13.93 -16.76
CA PRO A 268 15.93 13.41 -15.56
C PRO A 268 16.85 12.64 -14.59
N LYS A 269 18.02 12.14 -15.08
CA LYS A 269 18.99 11.48 -14.20
C LYS A 269 19.62 12.42 -13.19
N GLN A 270 19.69 13.71 -13.51
CA GLN A 270 20.25 14.74 -12.65
C GLN A 270 19.17 15.49 -11.87
N SER A 271 17.89 15.20 -12.16
CA SER A 271 16.80 15.89 -11.48
C SER A 271 16.73 15.52 -9.99
N PRO A 272 16.63 16.51 -9.09
CA PRO A 272 16.37 16.27 -7.67
C PRO A 272 14.94 15.82 -7.40
N ASP A 273 14.04 16.01 -8.39
CA ASP A 273 12.61 15.68 -8.29
C ASP A 273 12.28 14.31 -8.88
N PHE A 274 13.29 13.53 -9.30
CA PHE A 274 13.10 12.21 -9.88
C PHE A 274 13.73 11.12 -9.00
N GLY A 275 12.93 10.17 -8.50
CA GLY A 275 13.39 9.03 -7.70
C GLY A 275 14.33 8.10 -8.44
N ARG A 276 14.75 7.03 -7.78
CA ARG A 276 15.65 6.00 -8.35
C ARG A 276 14.98 4.63 -8.32
N LEU A 277 15.43 3.75 -9.20
CA LEU A 277 14.98 2.35 -9.22
C LEU A 277 15.69 1.57 -8.11
N VAL A 278 14.93 0.78 -7.36
CA VAL A 278 15.40 0.16 -6.12
C VAL A 278 16.49 -0.89 -6.32
N THR A 279 16.48 -1.64 -7.44
CA THR A 279 17.47 -2.68 -7.74
C THR A 279 17.82 -2.76 -9.22
N THR A 280 19.01 -3.28 -9.55
CA THR A 280 19.47 -3.51 -10.93
C THR A 280 18.52 -4.36 -11.77
N PRO A 281 17.95 -5.50 -11.31
CA PRO A 281 16.96 -6.26 -12.08
C PRO A 281 15.71 -5.47 -12.45
N ILE A 282 15.24 -4.59 -11.56
CA ILE A 282 14.12 -3.70 -11.81
C ILE A 282 14.54 -2.62 -12.81
N THR A 283 15.75 -2.08 -12.68
CA THR A 283 16.34 -1.13 -13.64
C THR A 283 16.33 -1.69 -15.05
N ILE A 284 16.87 -2.91 -15.25
CA ILE A 284 16.92 -3.56 -16.56
C ILE A 284 15.52 -3.75 -17.12
N ARG A 285 14.57 -4.23 -16.30
CA ARG A 285 13.17 -4.42 -16.73
C ARG A 285 12.51 -3.11 -17.15
N SER A 286 12.74 -2.03 -16.40
CA SER A 286 12.21 -0.70 -16.70
C SER A 286 12.82 -0.10 -17.96
N ILE A 287 14.14 -0.26 -18.16
CA ILE A 287 14.84 0.18 -19.37
C ILE A 287 14.30 -0.56 -20.59
N LEU A 288 14.22 -1.89 -20.54
CA LEU A 288 13.70 -2.70 -21.65
C LEU A 288 12.22 -2.38 -21.96
N TRP A 289 11.46 -1.95 -20.96
CA TRP A 289 10.06 -1.57 -21.09
C TRP A 289 9.90 -0.19 -21.71
N ASN A 290 10.71 0.78 -21.31
CA ASN A 290 10.66 2.16 -21.79
C ASN A 290 11.15 2.30 -23.25
N PHE A 291 11.98 1.37 -23.75
CA PHE A 291 12.47 1.35 -25.12
C PHE A 291 11.56 0.60 -26.10
N LYS A 292 10.50 -0.05 -25.64
CA LYS A 292 9.48 -0.52 -26.60
C LYS A 292 8.68 0.69 -27.07
N PRO A 293 8.69 0.99 -28.38
CA PRO A 293 7.86 2.06 -28.91
C PRO A 293 6.41 1.80 -28.48
N MET A 294 5.72 2.84 -28.01
CA MET A 294 4.31 2.76 -27.68
C MET A 294 3.59 2.11 -28.87
N ARG A 295 3.18 0.85 -28.72
CA ARG A 295 2.39 0.20 -29.77
C ARG A 295 0.99 0.80 -29.70
N VAL A 296 0.73 1.73 -30.59
CA VAL A 296 -0.63 2.13 -30.90
C VAL A 296 -1.29 0.93 -31.58
N THR A 297 -2.20 0.28 -30.89
CA THR A 297 -3.05 -0.74 -31.52
C THR A 297 -4.26 -0.03 -32.12
N ASN A 298 -4.38 -0.07 -33.46
CA ASN A 298 -5.56 0.40 -34.21
C ASN A 298 -6.83 -0.46 -33.94
N LYS A 299 -7.07 -0.92 -32.74
CA LYS A 299 -8.22 -1.77 -32.40
C LYS A 299 -9.20 -1.04 -31.52
N LEU A 300 -9.70 0.08 -32.00
CA LEU A 300 -11.00 0.62 -31.62
C LEU A 300 -11.76 0.86 -32.92
N ARG A 301 -12.49 -0.16 -33.38
CA ARG A 301 -13.60 -0.04 -34.30
C ARG A 301 -14.89 -0.18 -33.52
#